data_f342e3fa72dd57a63daebf38f7347ddb
#
_entry.id   f342e3fa72dd57a63daebf38f7347ddb
#
_cell.length_a   1.000
_cell.length_b   1.000
_cell.length_c   1.000
_cell.angle_alpha   90.00
_cell.angle_beta   90.00
_cell.angle_gamma   90.00
#
_symmetry.space_group_name_H-M   'P 1'
#
loop_
_entity.id
_entity.type
_entity.pdbx_description
1 polymer ?
#
loop_
_entity_poly.entity_id
_entity_poly.type
_entity_poly.pdbx_seq_one_letter_code
_entity_poly.pdbx_strand_id
1 'polypeptide(L)'
;MSKWEVFSGILSNNASLNPDFYNWNRVKIRYCDGASFAGDAVYKNGTTLLYFRGQKIWEAIILDLLPKGLGKARKALLSGCSAGGLAAFLHCDDFTKYVPSNASVKCLSDAGFFLDERDIGLNHTMRSFYKDLVSLQGVEKNLDKNCTGSLPFPELCIFPQYALRFITPPFFILNSAYDVYQFHHGLVPSSADPRGHWNRCKLDPAACNPAQLNVLQGFRRDMLVALALFYKYSARGGMYINSCFAHCQSESQDTWFGVDSPRIHNKTIAEAVGDWYFSRRITNKQVDCAYPCDTTCHNLIPANTSSGLVEGLNLVED
;
A
#
# COMPACT_ATOMS: atom_id res chain seq x y z
N MET A 1 13.39 13.77 -10.35
CA MET A 1 12.65 14.15 -9.12
C MET A 1 12.60 15.66 -8.97
N SER A 2 11.42 16.23 -8.68
CA SER A 2 11.24 17.65 -8.39
C SER A 2 12.07 18.06 -7.15
N LYS A 3 12.63 19.28 -7.18
CA LYS A 3 13.37 19.84 -6.02
C LYS A 3 12.42 20.18 -4.87
N TRP A 4 11.17 20.49 -5.16
CA TRP A 4 10.14 20.88 -4.22
C TRP A 4 8.92 20.01 -4.39
N GLU A 5 8.26 19.71 -3.28
CA GLU A 5 7.03 18.93 -3.24
C GLU A 5 6.04 19.63 -2.31
N VAL A 6 4.80 19.73 -2.75
CA VAL A 6 3.71 20.26 -1.94
C VAL A 6 3.05 19.10 -1.21
N PHE A 7 3.05 19.13 0.10
CA PHE A 7 2.39 18.12 0.92
C PHE A 7 0.87 18.33 0.92
N SER A 8 0.14 17.25 0.67
CA SER A 8 -1.32 17.22 0.61
C SER A 8 -1.86 15.98 1.35
N GLY A 9 -3.15 15.81 1.42
CA GLY A 9 -3.77 14.69 2.13
C GLY A 9 -3.30 14.56 3.58
N ILE A 10 -2.87 13.38 3.98
CA ILE A 10 -2.35 13.09 5.34
C ILE A 10 -1.12 13.93 5.70
N LEU A 11 -0.39 14.42 4.70
CA LEU A 11 0.78 15.27 4.89
C LEU A 11 0.46 16.78 4.88
N SER A 12 -0.79 17.19 4.68
CA SER A 12 -1.17 18.60 4.69
C SER A 12 -0.95 19.22 6.08
N ASN A 13 -0.48 20.48 6.13
CA ASN A 13 -0.35 21.28 7.34
C ASN A 13 -1.56 22.19 7.62
N ASN A 14 -2.59 22.07 6.83
CA ASN A 14 -3.81 22.85 6.98
C ASN A 14 -4.83 22.05 7.82
N ALA A 15 -5.25 22.62 8.96
CA ALA A 15 -6.21 21.97 9.85
C ALA A 15 -7.57 21.67 9.20
N SER A 16 -7.99 22.51 8.23
CA SER A 16 -9.24 22.29 7.49
C SER A 16 -9.16 21.14 6.48
N LEU A 17 -7.96 20.73 6.10
CA LEU A 17 -7.70 19.68 5.09
C LEU A 17 -7.19 18.39 5.71
N ASN A 18 -6.62 18.47 6.92
CA ASN A 18 -6.05 17.34 7.65
C ASN A 18 -6.22 17.54 9.16
N PRO A 19 -7.44 17.40 9.68
CA PRO A 19 -7.78 17.85 11.04
C PRO A 19 -6.98 17.13 12.15
N ASP A 20 -6.57 15.89 11.92
CA ASP A 20 -5.93 15.07 12.94
C ASP A 20 -4.40 15.10 12.93
N PHE A 21 -3.78 15.37 11.76
CA PHE A 21 -2.33 15.28 11.58
C PHE A 21 -1.68 16.58 11.11
N TYR A 22 -2.42 17.68 10.93
CA TYR A 22 -1.93 18.94 10.35
C TYR A 22 -0.73 19.54 11.11
N ASN A 23 -0.63 19.34 12.41
CA ASN A 23 0.42 19.90 13.26
C ASN A 23 1.52 18.88 13.64
N TRP A 24 1.57 17.73 12.96
CA TRP A 24 2.61 16.74 13.17
C TRP A 24 3.90 17.11 12.43
N ASN A 25 5.04 16.61 12.93
CA ASN A 25 6.25 16.57 12.13
C ASN A 25 6.05 15.55 11.03
N ARG A 26 6.37 15.92 9.80
CA ARG A 26 6.13 15.13 8.59
C ARG A 26 7.42 14.95 7.83
N VAL A 27 7.67 13.72 7.42
CA VAL A 27 8.82 13.34 6.62
C VAL A 27 8.31 12.45 5.50
N LYS A 28 8.55 12.81 4.26
CA LYS A 28 8.35 11.94 3.10
C LYS A 28 9.69 11.41 2.64
N ILE A 29 9.83 10.09 2.72
CA ILE A 29 11.01 9.38 2.24
C ILE A 29 10.78 9.07 0.76
N ARG A 30 11.67 9.55 -0.11
CA ARG A 30 11.55 9.28 -1.54
C ARG A 30 12.04 7.87 -1.85
N TYR A 31 11.19 7.12 -2.52
CA TYR A 31 11.44 5.75 -2.92
C TYR A 31 12.33 5.66 -4.16
N CYS A 32 13.37 4.84 -4.12
CA CYS A 32 14.31 4.71 -5.24
C CYS A 32 15.04 3.36 -5.32
N ASP A 33 14.74 2.42 -4.40
CA ASP A 33 15.46 1.15 -4.32
C ASP A 33 14.80 0.01 -5.13
N GLY A 34 13.52 0.13 -5.44
CA GLY A 34 12.77 -0.86 -6.24
C GLY A 34 12.28 -2.08 -5.46
N ALA A 35 12.48 -2.16 -4.12
CA ALA A 35 12.02 -3.28 -3.30
C ALA A 35 11.45 -2.83 -1.94
N SER A 36 10.72 -1.71 -1.90
CA SER A 36 10.06 -1.22 -0.69
C SER A 36 11.00 -1.10 0.51
N PHE A 37 12.21 -0.60 0.25
CA PHE A 37 13.31 -0.45 1.20
C PHE A 37 13.80 -1.76 1.86
N ALA A 38 13.48 -2.93 1.30
CA ALA A 38 13.85 -4.22 1.89
C ALA A 38 15.04 -4.91 1.22
N GLY A 39 15.53 -4.42 0.07
CA GLY A 39 16.64 -5.01 -0.65
C GLY A 39 18.00 -4.77 0.05
N ASP A 40 18.87 -5.79 0.08
CA ASP A 40 20.27 -5.66 0.51
C ASP A 40 21.13 -6.71 -0.20
N ALA A 41 21.44 -6.50 -1.47
CA ALA A 41 22.26 -7.38 -2.29
C ALA A 41 23.21 -6.59 -3.19
N VAL A 42 24.15 -7.32 -3.78
CA VAL A 42 24.96 -6.87 -4.90
C VAL A 42 24.78 -7.85 -6.04
N TYR A 43 24.35 -7.34 -7.17
CA TYR A 43 24.22 -8.12 -8.39
C TYR A 43 25.41 -7.82 -9.32
N LYS A 44 26.05 -8.86 -9.82
CA LYS A 44 27.17 -8.77 -10.76
C LYS A 44 26.83 -9.47 -12.06
N ASN A 45 26.90 -8.76 -13.15
CA ASN A 45 26.77 -9.30 -14.50
C ASN A 45 27.94 -8.80 -15.37
N GLY A 46 28.90 -9.68 -15.65
CA GLY A 46 30.14 -9.29 -16.33
C GLY A 46 30.86 -8.18 -15.58
N THR A 47 30.99 -7.02 -16.21
CA THR A 47 31.62 -5.82 -15.65
C THR A 47 30.64 -4.92 -14.90
N THR A 48 29.34 -5.15 -14.98
CA THR A 48 28.32 -4.33 -14.35
C THR A 48 28.08 -4.79 -12.91
N LEU A 49 28.14 -3.84 -11.96
CA LEU A 49 27.77 -4.03 -10.56
C LEU A 49 26.56 -3.17 -10.26
N LEU A 50 25.48 -3.82 -9.75
CA LEU A 50 24.30 -3.13 -9.25
C LEU A 50 24.21 -3.36 -7.73
N TYR A 51 23.96 -2.27 -7.01
CA TYR A 51 23.86 -2.27 -5.55
C TYR A 51 22.41 -2.04 -5.15
N PHE A 52 21.79 -3.05 -4.54
CA PHE A 52 20.48 -2.94 -3.94
C PHE A 52 20.65 -2.68 -2.44
N ARG A 53 20.28 -1.49 -1.97
CA ARG A 53 20.58 -1.01 -0.61
C ARG A 53 19.34 -0.49 0.14
N GLY A 54 18.15 -0.91 -0.26
CA GLY A 54 16.91 -0.43 0.33
C GLY A 54 16.87 -0.52 1.85
N GLN A 55 17.22 -1.68 2.42
CA GLN A 55 17.28 -1.88 3.87
C GLN A 55 18.28 -0.93 4.55
N LYS A 56 19.45 -0.72 3.95
CA LYS A 56 20.48 0.19 4.50
C LYS A 56 20.07 1.66 4.37
N ILE A 57 19.34 2.00 3.31
CA ILE A 57 18.76 3.34 3.13
C ILE A 57 17.73 3.59 4.22
N TRP A 58 16.82 2.63 4.46
CA TRP A 58 15.86 2.69 5.54
C TRP A 58 16.53 2.94 6.89
N GLU A 59 17.48 2.09 7.29
CA GLU A 59 18.22 2.21 8.53
C GLU A 59 18.91 3.58 8.67
N ALA A 60 19.61 4.03 7.63
CA ALA A 60 20.33 5.30 7.64
C ALA A 60 19.40 6.50 7.80
N ILE A 61 18.23 6.48 7.14
CA ILE A 61 17.24 7.56 7.24
C ILE A 61 16.63 7.59 8.65
N ILE A 62 16.25 6.45 9.21
CA ILE A 62 15.69 6.41 10.55
C ILE A 62 16.72 6.91 11.58
N LEU A 63 17.98 6.47 11.49
CA LEU A 63 19.05 6.95 12.37
C LEU A 63 19.30 8.45 12.23
N ASP A 64 19.23 9.01 11.03
CA ASP A 64 19.36 10.45 10.80
C ASP A 64 18.17 11.25 11.37
N LEU A 65 16.96 10.65 11.44
CA LEU A 65 15.77 11.29 12.00
C LEU A 65 15.75 11.29 13.53
N LEU A 66 16.45 10.37 14.20
CA LEU A 66 16.46 10.28 15.67
C LEU A 66 16.88 11.60 16.35
N PRO A 67 18.04 12.21 16.01
CA PRO A 67 18.45 13.48 16.60
C PRO A 67 17.58 14.66 16.15
N LYS A 68 16.88 14.55 15.03
CA LYS A 68 15.96 15.57 14.48
C LYS A 68 14.58 15.57 15.14
N GLY A 69 14.34 14.70 16.13
CA GLY A 69 13.14 14.68 16.95
C GLY A 69 12.47 13.32 17.07
N LEU A 70 12.69 12.39 16.16
CA LEU A 70 12.10 11.06 16.19
C LEU A 70 12.47 10.31 17.49
N GLY A 71 13.70 10.46 17.99
CA GLY A 71 14.17 9.87 19.25
C GLY A 71 13.50 10.43 20.52
N LYS A 72 12.63 11.44 20.39
CA LYS A 72 11.82 12.03 21.49
C LYS A 72 10.31 11.92 21.21
N ALA A 73 9.93 11.19 20.16
CA ALA A 73 8.54 11.07 19.79
C ALA A 73 7.71 10.37 20.86
N ARG A 74 6.53 10.89 21.14
CA ARG A 74 5.52 10.24 21.98
C ARG A 74 4.51 9.44 21.15
N LYS A 75 4.35 9.84 19.90
CA LYS A 75 3.47 9.22 18.91
C LYS A 75 4.20 9.19 17.60
N ALA A 76 4.14 8.08 16.91
CA ALA A 76 4.70 7.91 15.57
C ALA A 76 3.72 7.14 14.69
N LEU A 77 3.60 7.57 13.45
CA LEU A 77 2.86 6.88 12.40
C LEU A 77 3.81 6.61 11.23
N LEU A 78 4.08 5.35 10.96
CA LEU A 78 4.74 4.93 9.74
C LEU A 78 3.67 4.67 8.70
N SER A 79 3.71 5.41 7.59
CA SER A 79 2.75 5.23 6.50
C SER A 79 3.42 5.31 5.15
N GLY A 80 2.74 4.79 4.15
CA GLY A 80 3.16 4.91 2.77
C GLY A 80 2.09 4.41 1.81
N CYS A 81 2.23 4.78 0.56
CA CYS A 81 1.34 4.37 -0.51
C CYS A 81 2.05 3.40 -1.46
N SER A 82 1.31 2.45 -2.06
CA SER A 82 1.82 1.52 -3.07
C SER A 82 3.04 0.73 -2.56
N ALA A 83 4.19 0.85 -3.23
CA ALA A 83 5.45 0.30 -2.72
C ALA A 83 5.81 0.83 -1.32
N GLY A 84 5.46 2.08 -1.00
CA GLY A 84 5.57 2.65 0.34
C GLY A 84 4.59 2.03 1.33
N GLY A 85 3.39 1.68 0.90
CA GLY A 85 2.43 0.91 1.69
C GLY A 85 2.94 -0.50 2.00
N LEU A 86 3.57 -1.16 1.02
CA LEU A 86 4.29 -2.42 1.23
C LEU A 86 5.46 -2.22 2.19
N ALA A 87 6.24 -1.13 2.06
CA ALA A 87 7.31 -0.80 3.01
C ALA A 87 6.78 -0.66 4.44
N ALA A 88 5.59 -0.07 4.63
CA ALA A 88 4.98 0.01 5.95
C ALA A 88 4.69 -1.38 6.55
N PHE A 89 4.28 -2.37 5.75
CA PHE A 89 4.15 -3.77 6.21
C PHE A 89 5.49 -4.38 6.60
N LEU A 90 6.53 -4.17 5.78
CA LEU A 90 7.83 -4.81 5.98
C LEU A 90 8.62 -4.21 7.15
N HIS A 91 8.43 -2.92 7.44
CA HIS A 91 9.24 -2.20 8.42
C HIS A 91 8.50 -1.78 9.70
N CYS A 92 7.21 -2.10 9.85
CA CYS A 92 6.41 -1.67 11.00
C CYS A 92 6.99 -2.14 12.34
N ASP A 93 7.32 -3.42 12.47
CA ASP A 93 7.93 -3.96 13.68
C ASP A 93 9.35 -3.45 13.89
N ASP A 94 10.11 -3.31 12.82
CA ASP A 94 11.47 -2.78 12.89
C ASP A 94 11.48 -1.30 13.33
N PHE A 95 10.56 -0.50 12.82
CA PHE A 95 10.41 0.92 13.19
C PHE A 95 10.22 1.11 14.70
N THR A 96 9.51 0.21 15.38
CA THR A 96 9.30 0.29 16.84
C THR A 96 10.60 0.19 17.63
N LYS A 97 11.65 -0.43 17.10
CA LYS A 97 12.93 -0.60 17.78
C LYS A 97 13.75 0.70 17.86
N TYR A 98 13.46 1.66 16.98
CA TYR A 98 14.19 2.93 16.89
C TYR A 98 13.56 4.06 17.69
N VAL A 99 12.27 4.02 17.94
CA VAL A 99 11.57 5.06 18.70
C VAL A 99 11.54 4.74 20.19
N PRO A 100 11.31 5.74 21.07
CA PRO A 100 11.24 5.49 22.52
C PRO A 100 10.24 4.37 22.87
N SER A 101 10.60 3.49 23.80
CA SER A 101 9.76 2.34 24.21
C SER A 101 8.38 2.72 24.75
N ASN A 102 8.21 3.96 25.22
CA ASN A 102 6.94 4.52 25.67
C ASN A 102 6.18 5.28 24.58
N ALA A 103 6.71 5.33 23.36
CA ALA A 103 6.02 5.93 22.23
C ALA A 103 4.89 5.04 21.72
N SER A 104 3.77 5.67 21.38
CA SER A 104 2.68 4.99 20.66
C SER A 104 3.02 4.93 19.16
N VAL A 105 3.46 3.77 18.71
CA VAL A 105 3.75 3.52 17.30
C VAL A 105 2.57 2.81 16.65
N LYS A 106 2.14 3.29 15.50
CA LYS A 106 1.13 2.68 14.64
C LYS A 106 1.60 2.74 13.18
N CYS A 107 1.11 1.83 12.36
CA CYS A 107 1.45 1.81 10.94
C CYS A 107 0.20 1.83 10.06
N LEU A 108 0.32 2.44 8.87
CA LEU A 108 -0.75 2.52 7.88
C LEU A 108 -0.18 2.16 6.51
N SER A 109 -0.86 1.28 5.80
CA SER A 109 -0.60 1.00 4.40
C SER A 109 -1.76 1.51 3.55
N ASP A 110 -1.46 2.36 2.58
CA ASP A 110 -2.37 2.78 1.54
C ASP A 110 -2.00 2.08 0.24
N ALA A 111 -2.97 1.40 -0.37
CA ALA A 111 -2.80 0.67 -1.64
C ALA A 111 -1.57 -0.27 -1.70
N GLY A 112 -1.09 -0.71 -0.53
CA GLY A 112 0.07 -1.62 -0.42
C GLY A 112 -0.31 -3.06 -0.11
N PHE A 113 -1.61 -3.39 0.01
CA PHE A 113 -2.06 -4.75 0.23
C PHE A 113 -2.12 -5.53 -1.09
N PHE A 114 -0.94 -5.81 -1.65
CA PHE A 114 -0.83 -6.59 -2.87
C PHE A 114 -1.24 -8.05 -2.63
N LEU A 115 -2.17 -8.55 -3.47
CA LEU A 115 -2.64 -9.92 -3.42
C LEU A 115 -1.74 -10.85 -4.25
N ASP A 116 -1.48 -12.02 -3.72
CA ASP A 116 -0.94 -13.15 -4.44
C ASP A 116 -2.11 -13.88 -5.14
N GLU A 117 -2.57 -13.30 -6.24
CA GLU A 117 -3.74 -13.73 -7.01
C GLU A 117 -3.35 -14.25 -8.39
N ARG A 118 -4.20 -15.05 -8.99
CA ARG A 118 -4.06 -15.45 -10.39
C ARG A 118 -4.58 -14.36 -11.31
N ASP A 119 -3.88 -14.15 -12.40
CA ASP A 119 -4.36 -13.31 -13.49
C ASP A 119 -5.49 -14.00 -14.30
N ILE A 120 -6.10 -13.25 -15.22
CA ILE A 120 -7.17 -13.78 -16.10
C ILE A 120 -6.70 -14.92 -17.01
N GLY A 121 -5.39 -15.11 -17.18
CA GLY A 121 -4.76 -16.22 -17.88
C GLY A 121 -4.43 -17.40 -16.96
N LEU A 122 -4.86 -17.35 -15.69
CA LEU A 122 -4.62 -18.34 -14.63
C LEU A 122 -3.15 -18.46 -14.20
N ASN A 123 -2.29 -17.49 -14.55
CA ASN A 123 -0.90 -17.45 -14.10
C ASN A 123 -0.80 -16.67 -12.77
N HIS A 124 0.29 -16.89 -12.06
CA HIS A 124 0.63 -16.12 -10.86
C HIS A 124 1.60 -14.97 -11.19
N THR A 125 1.15 -13.99 -11.99
CA THR A 125 2.00 -12.89 -12.48
C THR A 125 2.64 -12.10 -11.34
N MET A 126 1.87 -11.67 -10.32
CA MET A 126 2.41 -10.95 -9.17
C MET A 126 3.37 -11.81 -8.34
N ARG A 127 3.08 -13.09 -8.15
CA ARG A 127 3.97 -14.00 -7.43
C ARG A 127 5.31 -14.16 -8.13
N SER A 128 5.28 -14.36 -9.45
CA SER A 128 6.51 -14.48 -10.24
C SER A 128 7.35 -13.20 -10.14
N PHE A 129 6.72 -12.04 -10.31
CA PHE A 129 7.38 -10.74 -10.17
C PHE A 129 8.06 -10.58 -8.79
N TYR A 130 7.33 -10.82 -7.71
CA TYR A 130 7.89 -10.66 -6.36
C TYR A 130 8.94 -11.73 -6.02
N LYS A 131 8.81 -12.95 -6.53
CA LYS A 131 9.83 -13.99 -6.38
C LYS A 131 11.15 -13.55 -6.99
N ASP A 132 11.12 -13.03 -8.22
CA ASP A 132 12.30 -12.54 -8.92
C ASP A 132 12.90 -11.33 -8.21
N LEU A 133 12.07 -10.40 -7.73
CA LEU A 133 12.49 -9.24 -6.95
C LEU A 133 13.17 -9.66 -5.64
N VAL A 134 12.56 -10.56 -4.87
CA VAL A 134 13.10 -11.06 -3.60
C VAL A 134 14.45 -11.72 -3.80
N SER A 135 14.57 -12.54 -4.85
CA SER A 135 15.82 -13.22 -5.21
C SER A 135 16.90 -12.22 -5.66
N LEU A 136 16.57 -11.33 -6.59
CA LEU A 136 17.51 -10.38 -7.18
C LEU A 136 18.08 -9.41 -6.14
N GLN A 137 17.21 -8.88 -5.28
CA GLN A 137 17.57 -7.86 -4.32
C GLN A 137 17.92 -8.41 -2.92
N GLY A 138 17.87 -9.74 -2.72
CA GLY A 138 18.19 -10.38 -1.45
C GLY A 138 17.26 -9.98 -0.31
N VAL A 139 15.97 -9.79 -0.61
CA VAL A 139 14.96 -9.29 0.34
C VAL A 139 14.64 -10.30 1.43
N GLU A 140 14.69 -11.61 1.15
CA GLU A 140 14.28 -12.68 2.07
C GLU A 140 14.90 -12.56 3.47
N LYS A 141 16.18 -12.18 3.55
CA LYS A 141 16.86 -12.02 4.84
C LYS A 141 16.29 -10.91 5.72
N ASN A 142 15.56 -9.96 5.14
CA ASN A 142 14.94 -8.82 5.81
C ASN A 142 13.42 -9.01 6.03
N LEU A 143 12.84 -10.11 5.53
CA LEU A 143 11.44 -10.48 5.81
C LEU A 143 11.29 -11.01 7.25
N ASP A 144 10.08 -10.91 7.79
CA ASP A 144 9.75 -11.40 9.12
C ASP A 144 10.08 -12.90 9.27
N LYS A 145 10.85 -13.25 10.31
CA LYS A 145 11.36 -14.60 10.50
C LYS A 145 10.29 -15.60 10.93
N ASN A 146 9.25 -15.15 11.62
CA ASN A 146 8.14 -16.01 11.98
C ASN A 146 7.31 -16.35 10.74
N CYS A 147 7.17 -15.38 9.83
CA CYS A 147 6.51 -15.62 8.55
C CYS A 147 7.34 -16.57 7.68
N THR A 148 8.61 -16.26 7.42
CA THR A 148 9.46 -17.07 6.54
C THR A 148 9.66 -18.50 7.07
N GLY A 149 9.72 -18.66 8.38
CA GLY A 149 9.78 -19.98 9.03
C GLY A 149 8.46 -20.77 9.03
N SER A 150 7.34 -20.14 8.71
CA SER A 150 6.02 -20.78 8.71
C SER A 150 5.53 -21.22 7.33
N LEU A 151 6.21 -20.82 6.26
CA LEU A 151 5.81 -21.09 4.87
C LEU A 151 6.84 -21.96 4.14
N PRO A 152 6.38 -22.87 3.25
CA PRO A 152 7.28 -23.66 2.42
C PRO A 152 8.05 -22.82 1.37
N PHE A 153 7.55 -21.63 1.07
CA PHE A 153 8.12 -20.66 0.14
C PHE A 153 8.32 -19.33 0.88
N PRO A 154 9.49 -19.09 1.48
CA PRO A 154 9.75 -17.92 2.33
C PRO A 154 9.55 -16.58 1.62
N GLU A 155 9.80 -16.52 0.31
CA GLU A 155 9.59 -15.33 -0.51
C GLU A 155 8.14 -14.84 -0.52
N LEU A 156 7.17 -15.70 -0.24
CA LEU A 156 5.76 -15.30 -0.14
C LEU A 156 5.49 -14.34 1.02
N CYS A 157 6.40 -14.27 1.99
CA CYS A 157 6.27 -13.32 3.11
C CYS A 157 6.44 -11.86 2.71
N ILE A 158 6.79 -11.57 1.45
CA ILE A 158 6.69 -10.22 0.91
C ILE A 158 5.23 -9.78 0.73
N PHE A 159 4.30 -10.71 0.51
CA PHE A 159 2.89 -10.40 0.37
C PHE A 159 2.23 -10.14 1.73
N PRO A 160 1.54 -9.01 1.90
CA PRO A 160 0.87 -8.68 3.15
C PRO A 160 -0.13 -9.74 3.63
N GLN A 161 -0.80 -10.45 2.73
CA GLN A 161 -1.74 -11.52 3.09
C GLN A 161 -1.11 -12.65 3.92
N TYR A 162 0.19 -12.88 3.81
CA TYR A 162 0.92 -13.87 4.60
C TYR A 162 1.62 -13.25 5.82
N ALA A 163 2.15 -12.03 5.66
CA ALA A 163 2.95 -11.35 6.67
C ALA A 163 2.13 -10.66 7.77
N LEU A 164 0.93 -10.14 7.44
CA LEU A 164 0.12 -9.27 8.29
C LEU A 164 -0.14 -9.85 9.69
N ARG A 165 -0.33 -11.16 9.81
CA ARG A 165 -0.60 -11.84 11.09
C ARG A 165 0.58 -11.81 12.08
N PHE A 166 1.78 -11.52 11.61
CA PHE A 166 2.99 -11.45 12.42
C PHE A 166 3.34 -10.01 12.83
N ILE A 167 2.68 -9.01 12.27
CA ILE A 167 2.90 -7.60 12.60
C ILE A 167 2.30 -7.30 13.98
N THR A 168 3.15 -6.84 14.89
CA THR A 168 2.79 -6.61 16.29
C THR A 168 2.15 -5.25 16.55
N PRO A 169 2.64 -4.12 16.01
CA PRO A 169 2.04 -2.81 16.25
C PRO A 169 0.62 -2.72 15.66
N PRO A 170 -0.23 -1.82 16.19
CA PRO A 170 -1.52 -1.54 15.56
C PRO A 170 -1.33 -1.11 14.10
N PHE A 171 -2.06 -1.75 13.20
CA PHE A 171 -1.93 -1.53 11.76
C PHE A 171 -3.26 -1.09 11.15
N PHE A 172 -3.23 -0.13 10.23
CA PHE A 172 -4.38 0.30 9.45
C PHE A 172 -4.20 -0.07 7.98
N ILE A 173 -5.19 -0.71 7.40
CA ILE A 173 -5.21 -1.07 5.98
C ILE A 173 -6.19 -0.15 5.27
N LEU A 174 -5.66 0.76 4.47
CA LEU A 174 -6.38 1.58 3.52
C LEU A 174 -6.14 0.99 2.13
N ASN A 175 -7.18 0.49 1.49
CA ASN A 175 -7.04 -0.07 0.14
C ASN A 175 -8.35 0.03 -0.62
N SER A 176 -8.28 0.21 -1.92
CA SER A 176 -9.42 -0.05 -2.78
C SER A 176 -9.61 -1.55 -2.95
N ALA A 177 -10.88 -2.02 -2.93
CA ALA A 177 -11.22 -3.38 -3.30
C ALA A 177 -11.06 -3.66 -4.80
N TYR A 178 -10.85 -2.60 -5.58
CA TYR A 178 -10.62 -2.61 -7.03
C TYR A 178 -9.37 -1.78 -7.36
N ASP A 179 -8.30 -2.02 -6.59
CA ASP A 179 -7.04 -1.31 -6.77
C ASP A 179 -6.58 -1.33 -8.23
N VAL A 180 -6.45 -0.15 -8.84
CA VAL A 180 -6.23 -0.05 -10.28
C VAL A 180 -4.84 -0.53 -10.70
N TYR A 181 -3.83 -0.42 -9.82
CA TYR A 181 -2.50 -0.96 -10.12
C TYR A 181 -2.54 -2.49 -10.22
N GLN A 182 -3.10 -3.15 -9.21
CA GLN A 182 -3.24 -4.61 -9.24
C GLN A 182 -4.20 -5.08 -10.34
N PHE A 183 -5.29 -4.34 -10.57
CA PHE A 183 -6.20 -4.64 -11.68
C PHE A 183 -5.46 -4.62 -13.01
N HIS A 184 -4.69 -3.56 -13.28
CA HIS A 184 -4.04 -3.39 -14.59
C HIS A 184 -2.82 -4.30 -14.78
N HIS A 185 -2.02 -4.53 -13.74
CA HIS A 185 -0.71 -5.19 -13.84
C HIS A 185 -0.68 -6.60 -13.23
N GLY A 186 -1.54 -6.88 -12.26
CA GLY A 186 -1.62 -8.19 -11.60
C GLY A 186 -2.75 -9.06 -12.14
N LEU A 187 -4.00 -8.57 -12.09
CA LEU A 187 -5.17 -9.34 -12.49
C LEU A 187 -5.31 -9.44 -14.02
N VAL A 188 -5.11 -8.33 -14.71
CA VAL A 188 -5.21 -8.23 -16.18
C VAL A 188 -3.91 -7.67 -16.77
N PRO A 189 -2.77 -8.34 -16.63
CA PRO A 189 -1.54 -7.89 -17.24
C PRO A 189 -1.65 -7.95 -18.77
N SER A 190 -0.87 -7.16 -19.49
CA SER A 190 -0.88 -7.14 -20.96
C SER A 190 -0.53 -8.50 -21.59
N SER A 191 0.26 -9.31 -20.90
CA SER A 191 0.58 -10.69 -21.30
C SER A 191 -0.64 -11.62 -21.29
N ALA A 192 -1.61 -11.38 -20.40
CA ALA A 192 -2.85 -12.15 -20.31
C ALA A 192 -3.99 -11.56 -21.19
N ASP A 193 -3.85 -10.32 -21.67
CA ASP A 193 -4.80 -9.65 -22.57
C ASP A 193 -4.11 -9.09 -23.83
N PRO A 194 -3.42 -9.91 -24.65
CA PRO A 194 -2.64 -9.43 -25.79
C PRO A 194 -3.49 -8.78 -26.90
N ARG A 195 -4.81 -8.99 -26.87
CA ARG A 195 -5.76 -8.40 -27.83
C ARG A 195 -6.43 -7.13 -27.31
N GLY A 196 -6.15 -6.73 -26.06
CA GLY A 196 -6.70 -5.52 -25.45
C GLY A 196 -8.20 -5.56 -25.22
N HIS A 197 -8.80 -6.73 -24.99
CA HIS A 197 -10.23 -6.85 -24.70
C HIS A 197 -10.65 -6.09 -23.42
N TRP A 198 -9.72 -5.84 -22.51
CA TRP A 198 -9.95 -5.13 -21.26
C TRP A 198 -9.65 -3.64 -21.33
N ASN A 199 -9.10 -3.11 -22.43
CA ASN A 199 -8.65 -1.73 -22.50
C ASN A 199 -9.74 -0.71 -22.12
N ARG A 200 -10.97 -0.90 -22.60
CA ARG A 200 -12.08 0.01 -22.27
C ARG A 200 -12.47 -0.11 -20.78
N CYS A 201 -12.56 -1.33 -20.26
CA CYS A 201 -12.90 -1.58 -18.86
C CYS A 201 -11.80 -1.05 -17.91
N LYS A 202 -10.54 -1.12 -18.29
CA LYS A 202 -9.43 -0.53 -17.53
C LYS A 202 -9.49 0.99 -17.44
N LEU A 203 -9.96 1.65 -18.49
CA LEU A 203 -10.07 3.10 -18.54
C LEU A 203 -11.35 3.64 -17.89
N ASP A 204 -12.42 2.86 -17.95
CA ASP A 204 -13.72 3.23 -17.41
C ASP A 204 -14.44 1.98 -16.89
N PRO A 205 -14.62 1.85 -15.58
CA PRO A 205 -15.34 0.71 -14.99
C PRO A 205 -16.77 0.57 -15.51
N ALA A 206 -17.42 1.66 -15.91
CA ALA A 206 -18.76 1.64 -16.49
C ALA A 206 -18.79 1.00 -17.89
N ALA A 207 -17.64 0.94 -18.58
CA ALA A 207 -17.51 0.28 -19.87
C ALA A 207 -17.22 -1.23 -19.77
N CYS A 208 -17.08 -1.76 -18.56
CA CYS A 208 -16.88 -3.19 -18.34
C CYS A 208 -18.16 -3.97 -18.68
N ASN A 209 -18.01 -5.05 -19.40
CA ASN A 209 -19.13 -5.97 -19.64
C ASN A 209 -19.41 -6.85 -18.39
N PRO A 210 -20.55 -7.57 -18.33
CA PRO A 210 -20.91 -8.38 -17.17
C PRO A 210 -19.87 -9.46 -16.79
N ALA A 211 -19.19 -10.06 -17.76
CA ALA A 211 -18.15 -11.06 -17.49
C ALA A 211 -16.90 -10.42 -16.84
N GLN A 212 -16.50 -9.26 -17.33
CA GLN A 212 -15.39 -8.47 -16.74
C GLN A 212 -15.75 -8.01 -15.33
N LEU A 213 -16.95 -7.51 -15.10
CA LEU A 213 -17.41 -7.15 -13.77
C LEU A 213 -17.39 -8.35 -12.81
N ASN A 214 -17.80 -9.53 -13.27
CA ASN A 214 -17.76 -10.75 -12.45
C ASN A 214 -16.30 -11.11 -12.04
N VAL A 215 -15.31 -10.93 -12.91
CA VAL A 215 -13.90 -11.12 -12.59
C VAL A 215 -13.46 -10.11 -11.51
N LEU A 216 -13.80 -8.83 -11.67
CA LEU A 216 -13.49 -7.79 -10.69
C LEU A 216 -14.17 -8.04 -9.32
N GLN A 217 -15.41 -8.55 -9.32
CA GLN A 217 -16.05 -8.97 -8.09
C GLN A 217 -15.36 -10.18 -7.45
N GLY A 218 -14.79 -11.08 -8.26
CA GLY A 218 -13.90 -12.14 -7.80
C GLY A 218 -12.69 -11.58 -7.05
N PHE A 219 -11.96 -10.68 -7.68
CA PHE A 219 -10.79 -10.01 -7.10
C PHE A 219 -11.10 -9.32 -5.76
N ARG A 220 -12.21 -8.55 -5.70
CA ARG A 220 -12.69 -7.96 -4.44
C ARG A 220 -12.94 -9.03 -3.37
N ARG A 221 -13.61 -10.11 -3.71
CA ARG A 221 -13.91 -11.20 -2.77
C ARG A 221 -12.63 -11.81 -2.22
N ASP A 222 -11.65 -12.05 -3.07
CA ASP A 222 -10.40 -12.69 -2.68
C ASP A 222 -9.55 -11.78 -1.76
N MET A 223 -9.57 -10.46 -1.99
CA MET A 223 -9.02 -9.48 -1.04
C MET A 223 -9.73 -9.56 0.32
N LEU A 224 -11.05 -9.60 0.35
CA LEU A 224 -11.80 -9.67 1.61
C LEU A 224 -11.58 -11.00 2.35
N VAL A 225 -11.41 -12.11 1.62
CA VAL A 225 -11.03 -13.41 2.19
C VAL A 225 -9.63 -13.34 2.81
N ALA A 226 -8.66 -12.75 2.11
CA ALA A 226 -7.30 -12.56 2.64
C ALA A 226 -7.28 -11.69 3.91
N LEU A 227 -8.19 -10.71 4.01
CA LEU A 227 -8.33 -9.84 5.17
C LEU A 227 -9.21 -10.39 6.30
N ALA A 228 -9.91 -11.51 6.10
CA ALA A 228 -10.93 -12.00 7.03
C ALA A 228 -10.41 -12.25 8.46
N LEU A 229 -9.20 -12.82 8.60
CA LEU A 229 -8.60 -13.05 9.91
C LEU A 229 -8.22 -11.74 10.60
N PHE A 230 -7.66 -10.79 9.87
CA PHE A 230 -7.35 -9.47 10.40
C PHE A 230 -8.63 -8.73 10.80
N TYR A 231 -9.66 -8.79 9.96
CA TYR A 231 -10.97 -8.22 10.27
C TYR A 231 -11.53 -8.77 11.59
N LYS A 232 -11.47 -10.08 11.77
CA LYS A 232 -12.10 -10.77 12.91
C LYS A 232 -11.29 -10.65 14.20
N TYR A 233 -9.97 -10.79 14.14
CA TYR A 233 -9.15 -11.01 15.32
C TYR A 233 -8.22 -9.86 15.71
N SER A 234 -7.91 -8.93 14.81
CA SER A 234 -7.06 -7.79 15.19
C SER A 234 -7.85 -6.75 15.97
N ALA A 235 -7.80 -6.82 17.29
CA ALA A 235 -8.54 -5.89 18.17
C ALA A 235 -8.07 -4.43 18.03
N ARG A 236 -6.79 -4.21 17.70
CA ARG A 236 -6.19 -2.88 17.54
C ARG A 236 -6.03 -2.45 16.08
N GLY A 237 -6.42 -3.31 15.15
CA GLY A 237 -6.36 -3.03 13.73
C GLY A 237 -7.45 -2.10 13.25
N GLY A 238 -7.13 -1.30 12.23
CA GLY A 238 -8.09 -0.49 11.49
C GLY A 238 -8.15 -0.93 10.02
N MET A 239 -9.25 -0.63 9.36
CA MET A 239 -9.43 -0.99 7.96
C MET A 239 -10.43 -0.05 7.28
N TYR A 240 -10.11 0.38 6.08
CA TYR A 240 -11.00 1.13 5.21
C TYR A 240 -10.83 0.59 3.79
N ILE A 241 -11.77 -0.25 3.36
CA ILE A 241 -11.77 -0.89 2.05
C ILE A 241 -12.95 -0.34 1.25
N ASN A 242 -12.69 0.62 0.39
CA ASN A 242 -13.72 1.22 -0.45
C ASN A 242 -13.89 0.51 -1.80
N SER A 243 -14.93 0.90 -2.53
CA SER A 243 -15.30 0.34 -3.83
C SER A 243 -14.91 1.22 -5.01
N CYS A 244 -14.06 2.23 -4.77
CA CYS A 244 -13.56 3.11 -5.81
C CYS A 244 -12.49 2.41 -6.65
N PHE A 245 -12.40 2.74 -7.93
CA PHE A 245 -11.26 2.35 -8.76
C PHE A 245 -10.17 3.39 -8.57
N ALA A 246 -9.29 3.14 -7.61
CA ALA A 246 -8.25 4.07 -7.21
C ALA A 246 -6.99 3.33 -6.77
N HIS A 247 -5.88 4.04 -6.79
CA HIS A 247 -4.61 3.62 -6.20
C HIS A 247 -4.04 4.83 -5.48
N CYS A 248 -3.58 4.71 -4.22
CA CYS A 248 -3.10 5.81 -3.39
C CYS A 248 -4.15 6.90 -3.10
N GLN A 249 -4.72 6.85 -1.92
CA GLN A 249 -5.82 7.75 -1.54
C GLN A 249 -5.47 8.65 -0.34
N SER A 250 -4.41 8.33 0.43
CA SER A 250 -4.06 9.10 1.63
C SER A 250 -3.29 10.39 1.33
N GLU A 251 -2.60 10.46 0.20
CA GLU A 251 -1.78 11.61 -0.19
C GLU A 251 -2.52 12.63 -1.07
N SER A 252 -3.68 12.25 -1.64
CA SER A 252 -4.53 13.14 -2.41
C SER A 252 -5.59 13.81 -1.53
N GLN A 253 -5.73 15.14 -1.65
CA GLN A 253 -6.74 15.87 -0.89
C GLN A 253 -8.16 15.48 -1.29
N ASP A 254 -8.38 15.17 -2.57
CA ASP A 254 -9.69 14.83 -3.12
C ASP A 254 -10.24 13.53 -2.52
N THR A 255 -9.37 12.61 -2.15
CA THR A 255 -9.77 11.33 -1.53
C THR A 255 -9.62 11.33 -0.02
N TRP A 256 -8.65 12.10 0.54
CA TRP A 256 -8.36 12.09 1.96
C TRP A 256 -9.45 12.74 2.80
N PHE A 257 -9.70 14.03 2.57
CA PHE A 257 -10.66 14.82 3.36
C PHE A 257 -11.16 16.04 2.59
N GLY A 258 -12.39 16.02 2.19
CA GLY A 258 -13.07 17.09 1.47
C GLY A 258 -14.57 16.90 1.48
N VAL A 259 -15.30 17.85 0.92
CA VAL A 259 -16.76 17.79 0.83
C VAL A 259 -17.18 16.58 -0.03
N ASP A 260 -16.45 16.37 -1.12
CA ASP A 260 -16.76 15.34 -2.12
C ASP A 260 -15.88 14.08 -1.97
N SER A 261 -15.02 14.00 -0.93
CA SER A 261 -14.19 12.80 -0.73
C SER A 261 -15.02 11.54 -0.53
N PRO A 262 -14.53 10.38 -1.00
CA PRO A 262 -15.23 9.10 -0.84
C PRO A 262 -15.57 8.78 0.62
N ARG A 263 -16.73 8.19 0.84
CA ARG A 263 -17.26 7.93 2.18
C ARG A 263 -17.80 6.52 2.31
N ILE A 264 -17.37 5.82 3.35
CA ILE A 264 -18.05 4.61 3.82
C ILE A 264 -18.83 4.96 5.09
N HIS A 265 -20.13 4.71 5.10
CA HIS A 265 -21.00 5.06 6.23
C HIS A 265 -20.87 6.52 6.66
N ASN A 266 -20.83 7.45 5.71
CA ASN A 266 -20.64 8.89 5.88
C ASN A 266 -19.28 9.31 6.46
N LYS A 267 -18.27 8.43 6.52
CA LYS A 267 -16.93 8.76 6.98
C LYS A 267 -15.94 8.83 5.81
N THR A 268 -15.16 9.87 5.80
CA THR A 268 -13.99 10.02 4.94
C THR A 268 -12.85 9.11 5.41
N ILE A 269 -11.83 8.95 4.57
CA ILE A 269 -10.60 8.23 4.92
C ILE A 269 -9.92 8.89 6.12
N ALA A 270 -9.80 10.22 6.13
CA ALA A 270 -9.17 10.96 7.24
C ALA A 270 -9.87 10.72 8.58
N GLU A 271 -11.21 10.77 8.60
CA GLU A 271 -11.99 10.49 9.81
C GLU A 271 -11.82 9.05 10.30
N ALA A 272 -11.80 8.08 9.38
CA ALA A 272 -11.61 6.67 9.73
C ALA A 272 -10.20 6.41 10.30
N VAL A 273 -9.17 6.97 9.68
CA VAL A 273 -7.77 6.86 10.16
C VAL A 273 -7.60 7.59 11.49
N GLY A 274 -8.16 8.79 11.62
CA GLY A 274 -8.11 9.55 12.88
C GLY A 274 -8.81 8.85 14.03
N ASP A 275 -10.02 8.32 13.80
CA ASP A 275 -10.78 7.56 14.82
C ASP A 275 -9.97 6.34 15.30
N TRP A 276 -9.33 5.62 14.36
CA TRP A 276 -8.46 4.51 14.70
C TRP A 276 -7.19 4.96 15.43
N TYR A 277 -6.51 5.96 14.91
CA TYR A 277 -5.23 6.37 15.47
C TYR A 277 -5.38 6.88 16.91
N PHE A 278 -6.41 7.68 17.17
CA PHE A 278 -6.69 8.26 18.48
C PHE A 278 -7.63 7.41 19.35
N SER A 279 -7.98 6.21 18.89
CA SER A 279 -8.84 5.25 19.61
C SER A 279 -10.20 5.87 20.03
N ARG A 280 -10.81 6.66 19.13
CA ARG A 280 -12.11 7.32 19.37
C ARG A 280 -13.29 6.37 19.26
N ARG A 281 -13.10 5.23 18.61
CA ARG A 281 -14.11 4.20 18.38
C ARG A 281 -13.60 2.82 18.75
N ILE A 282 -14.50 1.94 19.16
CA ILE A 282 -14.20 0.54 19.48
C ILE A 282 -13.93 -0.26 18.21
N THR A 283 -14.71 0.01 17.14
CA THR A 283 -14.54 -0.65 15.84
C THR A 283 -14.09 0.38 14.80
N ASN A 284 -12.96 0.09 14.17
CA ASN A 284 -12.36 0.96 13.17
C ASN A 284 -12.13 0.20 11.84
N LYS A 285 -13.04 -0.71 11.49
CA LYS A 285 -12.95 -1.54 10.29
C LYS A 285 -14.17 -1.33 9.45
N GLN A 286 -13.98 -0.71 8.29
CA GLN A 286 -15.01 -0.37 7.34
C GLN A 286 -14.73 -1.08 6.02
N VAL A 287 -15.75 -1.71 5.48
CA VAL A 287 -15.74 -2.35 4.17
C VAL A 287 -16.97 -1.88 3.43
N ASP A 288 -16.74 -1.36 2.27
CA ASP A 288 -17.80 -0.86 1.40
C ASP A 288 -18.56 -1.99 0.70
N CYS A 289 -19.73 -1.68 0.20
CA CYS A 289 -20.48 -2.55 -0.70
C CYS A 289 -19.74 -2.75 -2.04
N ALA A 290 -20.21 -3.70 -2.84
CA ALA A 290 -19.57 -3.98 -4.13
C ALA A 290 -19.92 -2.92 -5.18
N TYR A 291 -18.94 -2.55 -6.03
CA TYR A 291 -19.18 -1.69 -7.19
C TYR A 291 -20.39 -2.17 -8.02
N PRO A 292 -21.29 -1.29 -8.45
CA PRO A 292 -21.23 0.17 -8.45
C PRO A 292 -22.06 0.85 -7.32
N CYS A 293 -22.07 0.30 -6.12
CA CYS A 293 -23.00 0.75 -5.06
C CYS A 293 -22.65 2.12 -4.45
N ASP A 294 -21.35 2.47 -4.38
CA ASP A 294 -20.89 3.72 -3.78
C ASP A 294 -20.85 4.84 -4.83
N THR A 295 -21.75 5.83 -4.64
CA THR A 295 -21.85 7.00 -5.51
C THR A 295 -20.89 8.13 -5.13
N THR A 296 -20.16 7.98 -4.03
CA THR A 296 -19.17 8.98 -3.57
C THR A 296 -17.76 8.70 -4.11
N CYS A 297 -17.57 7.60 -4.84
CA CYS A 297 -16.28 7.22 -5.37
C CYS A 297 -15.70 8.22 -6.36
N HIS A 298 -14.44 8.57 -6.14
CA HIS A 298 -13.59 9.16 -7.15
C HIS A 298 -12.77 8.04 -7.80
N ASN A 299 -13.06 7.74 -9.07
CA ASN A 299 -12.28 6.75 -9.81
C ASN A 299 -11.03 7.43 -10.36
N LEU A 300 -9.90 7.18 -9.72
CA LEU A 300 -8.59 7.72 -10.09
C LEU A 300 -7.88 6.72 -10.99
N ILE A 301 -8.29 6.66 -12.23
CA ILE A 301 -7.70 5.79 -13.25
C ILE A 301 -6.72 6.63 -14.06
N PRO A 302 -5.44 6.23 -14.14
CA PRO A 302 -4.45 6.95 -14.96
C PRO A 302 -4.91 7.04 -16.42
N ALA A 303 -4.86 8.23 -17.00
CA ALA A 303 -5.09 8.42 -18.43
C ALA A 303 -4.05 7.60 -19.21
N ASN A 304 -4.47 6.98 -20.31
CA ASN A 304 -3.62 6.14 -21.15
C ASN A 304 -2.31 6.86 -21.52
N THR A 305 -1.23 6.30 -21.07
CA THR A 305 0.09 6.59 -21.60
C THR A 305 0.45 5.45 -22.55
N SER A 306 0.43 5.73 -23.82
CA SER A 306 0.67 4.78 -24.91
C SER A 306 2.16 4.50 -25.11
N SER A 307 2.91 4.25 -24.01
CA SER A 307 4.30 3.84 -24.11
C SER A 307 4.61 2.87 -22.97
N GLY A 308 4.80 1.62 -23.39
CA GLY A 308 4.99 0.53 -22.45
C GLY A 308 6.28 0.62 -21.63
N LEU A 309 6.27 -0.06 -20.51
CA LEU A 309 7.41 -0.49 -19.67
C LEU A 309 8.18 0.53 -18.85
N VAL A 310 8.10 1.84 -19.12
CA VAL A 310 8.82 2.86 -18.34
C VAL A 310 7.90 3.58 -17.33
N GLU A 311 6.59 3.56 -17.55
CA GLU A 311 5.62 4.32 -16.76
C GLU A 311 5.05 3.58 -15.55
N GLY A 312 5.27 2.29 -15.42
CA GLY A 312 5.04 1.59 -14.16
C GLY A 312 5.94 2.11 -13.01
N LEU A 313 6.99 2.83 -13.36
CA LEU A 313 7.87 3.52 -12.40
C LEU A 313 7.41 4.97 -12.12
N ASN A 314 6.68 5.60 -13.03
CA ASN A 314 6.21 6.99 -12.84
C ASN A 314 4.97 7.10 -11.93
N LEU A 315 4.19 6.03 -11.77
CA LEU A 315 3.14 5.95 -10.73
C LEU A 315 3.72 5.77 -9.32
N VAL A 316 5.02 5.57 -9.21
CA VAL A 316 5.78 5.45 -7.96
C VAL A 316 6.50 6.77 -7.63
N GLU A 317 6.49 7.77 -8.54
CA GLU A 317 7.19 9.04 -8.36
C GLU A 317 6.38 10.15 -7.67
N ASP A 318 5.09 9.92 -7.38
CA ASP A 318 4.27 10.88 -6.64
C ASP A 318 4.03 10.46 -5.17
#